data_2c184ba7d80204580558e899209abb4e
#
_entry.id   2c184ba7d80204580558e899209abb4e
#
_cell.length_a   1.000
_cell.length_b   1.000
_cell.length_c   1.000
_cell.angle_alpha   90.00
_cell.angle_beta   90.00
_cell.angle_gamma   90.00
#
_symmetry.space_group_name_H-M   'P 1'
#
loop_
_entity.id
_entity.type
_entity.pdbx_description
1 polymer ?
#
loop_
_entity_poly.entity_id
_entity_poly.type
_entity_poly.pdbx_seq_one_letter_code
_entity_poly.pdbx_strand_id
1 'polypeptide(L)'
;MQKNKTPNHLKDLLLLFAIPIGIALFAVAAIYVPRLFAQPSYDFIYTQCGDYRCDDNYSVDAFGRLVKEADDMTKPEYRNSTSTIHYYDAAKDATRTIGIEEAQQFKLNTSSKSPDGYSLAREEHQSGFLFWSDNDEAWYLKDGAKKKKIELANTGSYYSQNIKFLGWVEK
;
A
#
# COMPACT_ATOMS: atom_id res chain seq x y z
N MET A 1 22.83 62.33 29.63
CA MET A 1 21.81 61.75 28.70
C MET A 1 21.81 60.22 28.89
N GLN A 2 20.89 59.70 29.70
CA GLN A 2 20.72 58.26 29.85
C GLN A 2 19.79 57.74 28.75
N LYS A 3 20.31 56.89 27.84
CA LYS A 3 19.51 56.16 26.85
C LYS A 3 18.69 55.10 27.59
N ASN A 4 17.42 55.29 27.75
CA ASN A 4 16.48 54.28 28.19
C ASN A 4 16.49 53.13 27.22
N LYS A 5 17.13 52.02 27.59
CA LYS A 5 16.99 50.73 26.91
C LYS A 5 15.58 50.19 27.23
N THR A 6 14.68 50.31 26.31
CA THR A 6 13.37 49.62 26.38
C THR A 6 13.62 48.10 26.51
N PRO A 7 13.07 47.46 27.52
CA PRO A 7 13.28 46.02 27.70
C PRO A 7 12.66 45.26 26.53
N ASN A 8 13.44 44.35 25.92
CA ASN A 8 13.05 43.53 24.77
C ASN A 8 12.11 42.39 25.16
N HIS A 9 11.17 42.59 26.09
CA HIS A 9 10.23 41.56 26.53
C HIS A 9 9.46 40.88 25.40
N LEU A 10 9.24 41.58 24.29
CA LEU A 10 8.55 41.03 23.12
C LEU A 10 9.41 39.97 22.41
N LYS A 11 10.74 40.16 22.36
CA LYS A 11 11.67 39.21 21.74
C LYS A 11 11.85 37.94 22.59
N ASP A 12 11.89 38.12 23.91
CA ASP A 12 12.02 37.00 24.84
C ASP A 12 10.74 36.17 24.86
N LEU A 13 9.57 36.83 24.76
CA LEU A 13 8.28 36.15 24.66
C LEU A 13 8.13 35.41 23.32
N LEU A 14 8.56 36.00 22.20
CA LEU A 14 8.59 35.35 20.90
C LEU A 14 9.49 34.12 20.87
N LEU A 15 10.67 34.19 21.50
CA LEU A 15 11.58 33.04 21.62
C LEU A 15 10.98 31.91 22.47
N LEU A 16 10.28 32.24 23.52
CA LEU A 16 9.64 31.27 24.42
C LEU A 16 8.59 30.40 23.67
N PHE A 17 7.87 31.00 22.73
CA PHE A 17 6.87 30.28 21.92
C PHE A 17 7.42 29.68 20.61
N ALA A 18 8.46 30.28 20.03
CA ALA A 18 9.05 29.82 18.78
C ALA A 18 9.69 28.43 18.89
N ILE A 19 10.32 28.15 20.02
CA ILE A 19 10.99 26.86 20.24
C ILE A 19 9.98 25.70 20.29
N PRO A 20 8.94 25.68 21.13
CA PRO A 20 7.97 24.58 21.16
C PRO A 20 7.19 24.46 19.85
N ILE A 21 6.86 25.57 19.19
CA ILE A 21 6.20 25.54 17.88
C ILE A 21 7.15 24.95 16.82
N GLY A 22 8.41 25.33 16.81
CA GLY A 22 9.42 24.77 15.93
C GLY A 22 9.59 23.26 16.09
N ILE A 23 9.65 22.79 17.33
CA ILE A 23 9.73 21.35 17.64
C ILE A 23 8.46 20.62 17.15
N ALA A 24 7.27 21.18 17.39
CA ALA A 24 6.03 20.60 16.93
C ALA A 24 5.95 20.51 15.40
N LEU A 25 6.32 21.58 14.69
CA LEU A 25 6.38 21.60 13.23
C LEU A 25 7.42 20.61 12.68
N PHE A 26 8.58 20.51 13.32
CA PHE A 26 9.60 19.53 12.94
C PHE A 26 9.10 18.11 13.13
N ALA A 27 8.44 17.80 14.25
CA ALA A 27 7.86 16.48 14.49
C ALA A 27 6.79 16.12 13.43
N VAL A 28 5.92 17.06 13.11
CA VAL A 28 4.93 16.90 12.03
C VAL A 28 5.63 16.68 10.70
N ALA A 29 6.60 17.50 10.34
CA ALA A 29 7.36 17.36 9.10
C ALA A 29 8.09 16.00 9.02
N ALA A 30 8.72 15.54 10.10
CA ALA A 30 9.40 14.25 10.14
C ALA A 30 8.48 13.05 9.87
N ILE A 31 7.18 13.17 10.19
CA ILE A 31 6.17 12.13 9.93
C ILE A 31 5.61 12.22 8.50
N TYR A 32 5.35 13.42 8.01
CA TYR A 32 4.63 13.61 6.74
C TYR A 32 5.55 13.72 5.53
N VAL A 33 6.75 14.32 5.67
CA VAL A 33 7.67 14.50 4.55
C VAL A 33 8.10 13.18 3.92
N PRO A 34 8.47 12.10 4.66
CA PRO A 34 8.82 10.83 4.04
C PRO A 34 7.69 10.22 3.21
N ARG A 35 6.42 10.46 3.60
CA ARG A 35 5.25 9.95 2.87
C ARG A 35 5.06 10.62 1.52
N LEU A 36 5.41 11.90 1.40
CA LEU A 36 5.34 12.64 0.13
C LEU A 36 6.37 12.15 -0.90
N PHE A 37 7.43 11.50 -0.44
CA PHE A 37 8.49 10.95 -1.31
C PHE A 37 8.36 9.44 -1.53
N ALA A 38 7.24 8.82 -1.14
CA ALA A 38 6.97 7.44 -1.45
C ALA A 38 6.60 7.32 -2.93
N GLN A 39 7.57 6.96 -3.77
CA GLN A 39 7.39 6.77 -5.21
C GLN A 39 7.81 5.34 -5.58
N PRO A 40 6.93 4.33 -5.38
CA PRO A 40 7.19 2.99 -5.87
C PRO A 40 7.27 3.01 -7.39
N SER A 41 8.27 2.33 -7.96
CA SER A 41 8.51 2.31 -9.40
C SER A 41 8.23 0.96 -10.04
N TYR A 42 7.94 -0.05 -9.24
CA TYR A 42 7.66 -1.40 -9.72
C TYR A 42 6.16 -1.70 -9.74
N ASP A 43 5.73 -2.19 -10.87
CA ASP A 43 4.39 -2.70 -11.07
C ASP A 43 4.27 -4.08 -10.44
N PHE A 44 3.07 -4.54 -10.16
CA PHE A 44 2.86 -5.88 -9.64
C PHE A 44 1.57 -6.50 -10.14
N ILE A 45 1.52 -7.83 -10.07
CA ILE A 45 0.33 -8.61 -10.41
C ILE A 45 -0.20 -9.27 -9.16
N TYR A 46 -1.52 -9.28 -9.02
CA TYR A 46 -2.24 -9.94 -7.94
C TYR A 46 -3.53 -10.56 -8.45
N THR A 47 -4.06 -11.53 -7.69
CA THR A 47 -5.39 -12.05 -7.93
C THR A 47 -6.34 -11.57 -6.86
N GLN A 48 -7.60 -11.39 -7.26
CA GLN A 48 -8.71 -11.10 -6.38
C GLN A 48 -9.75 -12.19 -6.52
N CYS A 49 -10.25 -12.69 -5.40
CA CYS A 49 -11.27 -13.73 -5.35
C CYS A 49 -12.59 -13.16 -4.90
N GLY A 50 -13.68 -13.61 -5.54
CA GLY A 50 -15.03 -13.17 -5.19
C GLY A 50 -15.57 -13.78 -3.90
N ASP A 51 -14.99 -14.86 -3.40
CA ASP A 51 -15.44 -15.61 -2.24
C ASP A 51 -14.42 -15.61 -1.09
N TYR A 52 -14.84 -16.11 0.10
CA TYR A 52 -14.02 -16.17 1.32
C TYR A 52 -12.72 -16.94 1.21
N ARG A 53 -12.52 -17.72 0.15
CA ARG A 53 -11.31 -18.49 -0.10
C ARG A 53 -10.83 -18.24 -1.51
N CYS A 54 -9.62 -17.67 -1.62
CA CYS A 54 -8.85 -17.69 -2.85
C CYS A 54 -8.29 -19.10 -3.01
N ASP A 55 -8.99 -19.96 -3.71
CA ASP A 55 -8.34 -21.15 -4.21
C ASP A 55 -7.42 -20.74 -5.36
N ASP A 56 -6.19 -21.06 -5.11
CA ASP A 56 -5.04 -20.60 -5.83
C ASP A 56 -4.90 -21.30 -7.17
N ASN A 57 -5.76 -20.93 -8.12
CA ASN A 57 -5.61 -21.40 -9.49
C ASN A 57 -4.41 -20.78 -10.21
N TYR A 58 -3.67 -19.90 -9.52
CA TYR A 58 -2.52 -19.22 -10.11
C TYR A 58 -1.32 -19.27 -9.17
N SER A 59 -0.18 -19.70 -9.72
CA SER A 59 1.12 -19.66 -9.07
C SER A 59 2.18 -19.08 -10.01
N VAL A 60 3.35 -18.78 -9.49
CA VAL A 60 4.50 -18.34 -10.27
C VAL A 60 5.56 -19.42 -10.23
N ASP A 61 5.99 -19.88 -11.41
CA ASP A 61 7.01 -20.93 -11.52
C ASP A 61 8.42 -20.42 -11.17
N ALA A 62 9.38 -21.31 -11.15
CA ALA A 62 10.78 -21.01 -10.85
C ALA A 62 11.45 -20.05 -11.85
N PHE A 63 10.82 -19.85 -13.02
CA PHE A 63 11.29 -18.92 -14.05
C PHE A 63 10.61 -17.55 -13.99
N GLY A 64 9.72 -17.34 -13.01
CA GLY A 64 8.97 -16.11 -12.85
C GLY A 64 7.76 -16.00 -13.77
N ARG A 65 7.24 -17.10 -14.32
CA ARG A 65 6.08 -17.09 -15.20
C ARG A 65 4.81 -17.45 -14.45
N LEU A 66 3.73 -16.76 -14.76
CA LEU A 66 2.44 -17.11 -14.22
C LEU A 66 1.94 -18.42 -14.82
N VAL A 67 1.56 -19.36 -13.96
CA VAL A 67 1.01 -20.67 -14.33
C VAL A 67 -0.39 -20.79 -13.73
N LYS A 68 -1.34 -21.29 -14.54
CA LYS A 68 -2.62 -21.70 -14.01
C LYS A 68 -2.49 -23.14 -13.53
N GLU A 69 -2.77 -23.37 -12.26
CA GLU A 69 -2.85 -24.73 -11.72
C GLU A 69 -4.12 -25.43 -12.21
N ALA A 70 -4.04 -26.72 -12.40
CA ALA A 70 -5.22 -27.51 -12.76
C ALA A 70 -6.21 -27.48 -11.59
N ASP A 71 -7.49 -27.27 -11.90
CA ASP A 71 -8.55 -27.33 -10.92
C ASP A 71 -8.52 -28.71 -10.24
N ASP A 72 -8.33 -28.73 -8.93
CA ASP A 72 -8.40 -29.98 -8.16
C ASP A 72 -9.85 -30.43 -8.05
N MET A 73 -10.27 -31.23 -9.02
CA MET A 73 -11.62 -31.76 -9.14
C MET A 73 -12.07 -32.62 -7.93
N THR A 74 -11.15 -32.96 -7.05
CA THR A 74 -11.43 -33.80 -5.87
C THR A 74 -12.08 -33.01 -4.73
N LYS A 75 -12.07 -31.67 -4.79
CA LYS A 75 -12.62 -30.79 -3.76
C LYS A 75 -13.91 -30.12 -4.25
N PRO A 76 -15.09 -30.65 -3.95
CA PRO A 76 -16.37 -30.12 -4.45
C PRO A 76 -16.69 -28.69 -3.96
N GLU A 77 -16.02 -28.23 -2.93
CA GLU A 77 -16.27 -26.94 -2.28
C GLU A 77 -15.82 -25.75 -3.13
N TYR A 78 -15.07 -25.97 -4.20
CA TYR A 78 -14.29 -24.95 -4.92
C TYR A 78 -14.75 -24.67 -6.36
N ARG A 79 -15.86 -25.25 -6.76
CA ARG A 79 -16.29 -25.23 -8.18
C ARG A 79 -16.68 -23.87 -8.76
N ASN A 80 -16.83 -22.82 -7.96
CA ASN A 80 -17.39 -21.54 -8.42
C ASN A 80 -16.56 -20.29 -8.07
N SER A 81 -15.36 -20.41 -7.51
CA SER A 81 -14.56 -19.22 -7.23
C SER A 81 -13.82 -18.75 -8.49
N THR A 82 -14.32 -17.68 -9.09
CA THR A 82 -13.63 -17.02 -10.19
C THR A 82 -12.60 -16.05 -9.64
N SER A 83 -11.33 -16.40 -9.79
CA SER A 83 -10.22 -15.47 -9.50
C SER A 83 -9.99 -14.56 -10.70
N THR A 84 -9.93 -13.26 -10.46
CA THR A 84 -9.61 -12.26 -11.47
C THR A 84 -8.18 -11.80 -11.32
N ILE A 85 -7.42 -11.73 -12.42
CA ILE A 85 -6.04 -11.27 -12.41
C ILE A 85 -6.03 -9.76 -12.62
N HIS A 86 -5.27 -9.06 -11.81
CA HIS A 86 -5.13 -7.60 -11.85
C HIS A 86 -3.66 -7.21 -11.97
N TYR A 87 -3.43 -6.16 -12.73
CA TYR A 87 -2.15 -5.49 -12.88
C TYR A 87 -2.22 -4.10 -12.26
N TYR A 88 -1.33 -3.80 -11.34
CA TYR A 88 -1.14 -2.46 -10.79
C TYR A 88 0.01 -1.76 -11.49
N ASP A 89 -0.27 -0.61 -12.10
CA ASP A 89 0.69 0.28 -12.75
C ASP A 89 1.16 1.34 -11.74
N ALA A 90 2.39 1.22 -11.28
CA ALA A 90 2.94 2.11 -10.25
C ALA A 90 3.12 3.55 -10.75
N ALA A 91 3.39 3.74 -12.04
CA ALA A 91 3.57 5.06 -12.64
C ALA A 91 2.24 5.82 -12.77
N LYS A 92 1.13 5.11 -13.01
CA LYS A 92 -0.20 5.70 -13.15
C LYS A 92 -1.01 5.66 -11.85
N ASP A 93 -0.51 4.94 -10.83
CA ASP A 93 -1.25 4.66 -9.59
C ASP A 93 -2.65 4.08 -9.88
N ALA A 94 -2.70 3.10 -10.75
CA ALA A 94 -3.95 2.56 -11.25
C ALA A 94 -3.91 1.05 -11.40
N THR A 95 -5.05 0.43 -11.16
CA THR A 95 -5.26 -1.00 -11.35
C THR A 95 -6.11 -1.27 -12.58
N ARG A 96 -5.79 -2.33 -13.32
CA ARG A 96 -6.61 -2.86 -14.40
C ARG A 96 -6.69 -4.38 -14.36
N THR A 97 -7.79 -4.91 -14.81
CA THR A 97 -7.95 -6.36 -15.03
C THR A 97 -7.20 -6.79 -16.28
N ILE A 98 -6.51 -7.92 -16.22
CA ILE A 98 -5.78 -8.51 -17.33
C ILE A 98 -6.16 -9.98 -17.53
N GLY A 99 -5.99 -10.49 -18.75
CA GLY A 99 -6.13 -11.91 -19.07
C GLY A 99 -4.87 -12.69 -18.70
N ILE A 100 -4.99 -14.03 -18.64
CA ILE A 100 -3.85 -14.90 -18.34
C ILE A 100 -2.76 -14.80 -19.40
N GLU A 101 -3.13 -14.68 -20.67
CA GLU A 101 -2.19 -14.58 -21.80
C GLU A 101 -1.34 -13.31 -21.69
N GLU A 102 -1.94 -12.21 -21.23
CA GLU A 102 -1.21 -10.98 -20.97
C GLU A 102 -0.33 -11.09 -19.74
N ALA A 103 -0.85 -11.68 -18.66
CA ALA A 103 -0.10 -11.87 -17.43
C ALA A 103 1.14 -12.76 -17.61
N GLN A 104 1.06 -13.75 -18.51
CA GLN A 104 2.17 -14.65 -18.84
C GLN A 104 3.31 -13.99 -19.64
N GLN A 105 3.08 -12.79 -20.19
CA GLN A 105 4.13 -12.03 -20.89
C GLN A 105 5.08 -11.33 -19.90
N PHE A 106 4.67 -11.18 -18.66
CA PHE A 106 5.48 -10.56 -17.62
C PHE A 106 6.35 -11.61 -16.93
N LYS A 107 7.58 -11.20 -16.62
CA LYS A 107 8.44 -11.95 -15.70
C LYS A 107 8.22 -11.42 -14.30
N LEU A 108 7.86 -12.29 -13.37
CA LEU A 108 7.47 -11.96 -12.01
C LEU A 108 8.53 -12.34 -10.99
N ASN A 109 8.83 -11.42 -10.09
CA ASN A 109 9.63 -11.66 -8.91
C ASN A 109 8.71 -11.86 -7.71
N THR A 110 8.74 -13.03 -7.10
CA THR A 110 7.88 -13.40 -5.96
C THR A 110 8.43 -12.95 -4.61
N SER A 111 9.51 -12.15 -4.60
CA SER A 111 10.03 -11.57 -3.36
C SER A 111 8.95 -10.76 -2.63
N SER A 112 8.96 -10.81 -1.31
CA SER A 112 8.06 -9.97 -0.48
C SER A 112 8.31 -8.47 -0.63
N LYS A 113 9.46 -8.09 -1.18
CA LYS A 113 9.83 -6.71 -1.48
C LYS A 113 10.16 -6.55 -2.95
N SER A 114 9.73 -5.41 -3.51
CA SER A 114 10.17 -4.95 -4.81
C SER A 114 11.65 -4.62 -4.81
N PRO A 115 12.30 -4.53 -5.99
CA PRO A 115 13.72 -4.13 -6.09
C PRO A 115 14.03 -2.75 -5.52
N ASP A 116 13.03 -1.82 -5.47
CA ASP A 116 13.15 -0.51 -4.84
C ASP A 116 12.72 -0.51 -3.34
N GLY A 117 12.53 -1.69 -2.74
CA GLY A 117 12.38 -1.90 -1.31
C GLY A 117 10.95 -1.88 -0.77
N TYR A 118 9.93 -1.63 -1.62
CA TYR A 118 8.55 -1.59 -1.18
C TYR A 118 7.96 -2.99 -0.99
N SER A 119 7.11 -3.13 0.01
CA SER A 119 6.27 -4.31 0.24
C SER A 119 4.79 -3.94 0.18
N LEU A 120 3.97 -4.86 -0.31
CA LEU A 120 2.52 -4.74 -0.24
C LEU A 120 2.04 -5.09 1.17
N ALA A 121 1.29 -4.22 1.81
CA ALA A 121 0.77 -4.42 3.16
C ALA A 121 -0.68 -3.97 3.26
N ARG A 122 -1.49 -4.74 3.98
CA ARG A 122 -2.86 -4.38 4.39
C ARG A 122 -2.81 -3.82 5.81
N GLU A 123 -3.45 -2.71 6.05
CA GLU A 123 -3.58 -2.14 7.38
C GLU A 123 -5.03 -1.84 7.70
N GLU A 124 -5.43 -2.24 8.90
CA GLU A 124 -6.69 -1.83 9.49
C GLU A 124 -6.49 -0.45 10.13
N HIS A 125 -7.25 0.51 9.69
CA HIS A 125 -7.26 1.83 10.31
C HIS A 125 -8.38 1.84 11.34
N GLN A 126 -8.03 1.71 12.61
CA GLN A 126 -8.94 2.03 13.70
C GLN A 126 -8.97 3.55 13.86
N SER A 127 -9.82 4.22 13.10
CA SER A 127 -10.12 5.63 13.33
C SER A 127 -11.33 5.73 14.25
N GLY A 128 -11.10 5.77 15.55
CA GLY A 128 -12.17 5.92 16.51
C GLY A 128 -11.70 6.60 17.78
N PHE A 129 -11.92 7.90 17.90
CA PHE A 129 -11.96 8.59 19.16
C PHE A 129 -13.44 8.59 19.60
N LEU A 130 -13.78 7.69 20.56
CA LEU A 130 -15.08 7.59 21.21
C LEU A 130 -16.28 7.19 20.29
N PHE A 131 -16.60 5.89 20.24
CA PHE A 131 -17.90 5.28 19.87
C PHE A 131 -18.22 4.91 18.41
N TRP A 132 -17.44 5.33 17.40
CA TRP A 132 -17.64 4.91 16.01
C TRP A 132 -16.31 4.41 15.45
N SER A 133 -16.12 3.09 15.41
CA SER A 133 -14.97 2.49 14.74
C SER A 133 -15.38 2.14 13.31
N ASP A 134 -15.12 3.01 12.38
CA ASP A 134 -15.07 2.59 10.98
C ASP A 134 -13.75 1.84 10.80
N ASN A 135 -13.85 0.53 10.69
CA ASN A 135 -12.72 -0.32 10.30
C ASN A 135 -12.48 -0.15 8.80
N ASP A 136 -11.79 0.91 8.44
CA ASP A 136 -11.38 1.14 7.06
C ASP A 136 -10.08 0.38 6.81
N GLU A 137 -10.20 -0.74 6.11
CA GLU A 137 -9.04 -1.50 5.65
C GLU A 137 -8.51 -0.89 4.36
N ALA A 138 -7.21 -0.62 4.32
CA ALA A 138 -6.57 -0.07 3.15
C ALA A 138 -5.25 -0.78 2.82
N TRP A 139 -4.94 -0.82 1.53
CA TRP A 139 -3.70 -1.35 1.02
C TRP A 139 -2.64 -0.28 0.87
N TYR A 140 -1.41 -0.63 1.16
CA TYR A 140 -0.28 0.28 1.13
C TYR A 140 0.95 -0.36 0.50
N LEU A 141 1.73 0.43 -0.22
CA LEU A 141 3.12 0.14 -0.56
C LEU A 141 4.01 0.81 0.50
N LYS A 142 4.83 0.00 1.19
CA LYS A 142 5.63 0.43 2.35
C LYS A 142 7.11 0.12 2.16
N ASP A 143 7.96 1.11 2.45
CA ASP A 143 9.40 0.98 2.59
C ASP A 143 9.85 1.74 3.84
N GLY A 144 10.03 1.04 4.96
CA GLY A 144 10.31 1.66 6.25
C GLY A 144 9.25 2.69 6.65
N ALA A 145 9.66 3.95 6.77
CA ALA A 145 8.77 5.07 7.09
C ALA A 145 7.96 5.60 5.89
N LYS A 146 8.38 5.26 4.66
CA LYS A 146 7.67 5.64 3.45
C LYS A 146 6.44 4.76 3.28
N LYS A 147 5.30 5.39 3.01
CA LYS A 147 4.02 4.70 2.90
C LYS A 147 3.15 5.40 1.87
N LYS A 148 2.71 4.67 0.86
CA LYS A 148 1.77 5.14 -0.15
C LYS A 148 0.50 4.30 -0.09
N LYS A 149 -0.65 4.94 0.13
CA LYS A 149 -1.95 4.27 0.00
C LYS A 149 -2.19 3.99 -1.48
N ILE A 150 -2.67 2.79 -1.80
CA ILE A 150 -3.01 2.38 -3.15
C ILE A 150 -4.46 1.90 -3.20
N GLU A 151 -5.10 2.10 -4.34
CA GLU A 151 -6.44 1.59 -4.60
C GLU A 151 -6.33 0.35 -5.48
N LEU A 152 -6.69 -0.79 -4.90
CA LEU A 152 -6.80 -2.04 -5.64
C LEU A 152 -8.23 -2.19 -6.17
N ALA A 153 -8.41 -2.99 -7.23
CA ALA A 153 -9.72 -3.17 -7.85
C ALA A 153 -10.74 -3.67 -6.82
N ASN A 154 -11.94 -3.08 -6.84
CA ASN A 154 -13.12 -3.51 -6.07
C ASN A 154 -12.95 -3.65 -4.55
N THR A 155 -12.18 -2.79 -3.90
CA THR A 155 -12.00 -2.83 -2.44
C THR A 155 -13.23 -2.39 -1.63
N GLY A 156 -14.35 -2.06 -2.28
CA GLY A 156 -15.57 -1.53 -1.65
C GLY A 156 -16.55 -2.56 -1.07
N SER A 157 -16.30 -3.88 -1.21
CA SER A 157 -17.18 -4.93 -0.68
C SER A 157 -16.49 -5.71 0.43
N TYR A 158 -17.23 -6.07 1.47
CA TYR A 158 -16.76 -6.88 2.60
C TYR A 158 -16.08 -8.21 2.15
N TYR A 159 -16.44 -8.71 0.96
CA TYR A 159 -15.90 -9.93 0.36
C TYR A 159 -14.74 -9.72 -0.61
N SER A 160 -14.44 -8.48 -0.98
CA SER A 160 -13.40 -8.14 -1.97
C SER A 160 -11.97 -8.13 -1.41
N GLN A 161 -11.79 -8.62 -0.18
CA GLN A 161 -10.54 -8.44 0.56
C GLN A 161 -9.55 -9.58 0.37
N ASN A 162 -9.95 -10.66 -0.30
CA ASN A 162 -9.07 -11.80 -0.57
C ASN A 162 -8.22 -11.53 -1.80
N ILE A 163 -7.10 -10.85 -1.55
CA ILE A 163 -6.09 -10.54 -2.55
C ILE A 163 -4.88 -11.44 -2.29
N LYS A 164 -4.44 -12.15 -3.33
CA LYS A 164 -3.16 -12.84 -3.33
C LYS A 164 -2.17 -12.11 -4.22
N PHE A 165 -1.10 -11.65 -3.62
CA PHE A 165 0.03 -11.09 -4.35
C PHE A 165 0.74 -12.21 -5.12
N LEU A 166 0.97 -12.02 -6.42
CA LEU A 166 1.65 -12.99 -7.29
C LEU A 166 3.12 -12.63 -7.50
N GLY A 167 3.42 -11.35 -7.74
CA GLY A 167 4.80 -10.93 -7.90
C GLY A 167 4.95 -9.51 -8.45
N TRP A 168 6.15 -8.99 -8.28
CA TRP A 168 6.60 -7.73 -8.89
C TRP A 168 6.98 -7.96 -10.34
N VAL A 169 6.62 -7.06 -11.23
CA VAL A 169 6.97 -7.14 -12.65
C VAL A 169 8.43 -6.72 -12.82
N GLU A 170 9.26 -7.61 -13.33
CA GLU A 170 10.65 -7.30 -13.70
C GLU A 170 10.66 -6.44 -14.97
N LYS A 171 11.43 -5.34 -14.93
CA LYS A 171 11.61 -4.41 -16.06
C LYS A 171 12.87 -4.75 -16.82
#